data_64772c1684f91f17e59255dc1a8ee2da
#
_entry.id   64772c1684f91f17e59255dc1a8ee2da
#
_cell.length_a   1.000
_cell.length_b   1.000
_cell.length_c   1.000
_cell.angle_alpha   90.00
_cell.angle_beta   90.00
_cell.angle_gamma   90.00
#
_symmetry.space_group_name_H-M   'P 1'
#
loop_
_entity.id
_entity.type
_entity.pdbx_description
1 polymer ?
#
loop_
_entity_poly.entity_id
_entity_poly.type
_entity_poly.pdbx_seq_one_letter_code
_entity_poly.pdbx_strand_id
1 'polypeptide(L)'
;MAIGNQYEWNFSSMEAETAGSALSDLIPEDVYNYSTVGVKTGDSADHIEGIQKTGDYSMRVVTTEVSANMIYQLSFAIAPLSYYGDASLYDYDNNKFGFEKGDLSKVRSVTTAPMGAGAYTFKEFSNGIVYLDSNPNYFLGEPKIKHLNFLETQEDDKVVGVESGTIDIADPSYSTEVRNQITEYNGGSEEFDGDVITLRLYDFLGYGYVAMSADNVKVGSDPASEQSKNLRKAIATILAVYRDEGIDSYYGDSASVINYPISNTSWAAPQVTDDGYQIAYSTDVDGNPIYTDGMSTEEKYEAAAQAALGFFEAAGYTVENGKLTAAPDGAKLGYQV
;
A
#
# COMPACT_ATOMS: atom_id res chain seq x y z
N MET A 1 -5.94 12.60 7.20
CA MET A 1 -4.79 13.15 6.47
C MET A 1 -4.31 12.24 5.34
N ALA A 2 -4.10 10.94 5.57
CA ALA A 2 -3.59 10.04 4.53
C ALA A 2 -4.49 9.93 3.28
N ILE A 3 -5.81 9.84 3.44
CA ILE A 3 -6.75 9.73 2.31
C ILE A 3 -6.75 11.02 1.47
N GLY A 4 -6.76 12.18 2.10
CA GLY A 4 -6.71 13.47 1.39
C GLY A 4 -5.43 13.63 0.58
N ASN A 5 -4.27 13.32 1.16
CA ASN A 5 -2.99 13.40 0.45
C ASN A 5 -2.91 12.43 -0.71
N GLN A 6 -3.45 11.21 -0.54
CA GLN A 6 -3.51 10.23 -1.62
C GLN A 6 -4.39 10.72 -2.78
N TYR A 7 -5.52 11.34 -2.47
CA TYR A 7 -6.39 11.94 -3.47
C TYR A 7 -5.70 13.10 -4.20
N GLU A 8 -5.11 14.03 -3.47
CA GLU A 8 -4.37 15.15 -4.05
C GLU A 8 -3.27 14.67 -4.99
N TRP A 9 -2.50 13.68 -4.57
CA TRP A 9 -1.43 13.12 -5.39
C TRP A 9 -1.99 12.45 -6.66
N ASN A 10 -2.98 11.59 -6.55
CA ASN A 10 -3.55 10.87 -7.68
C ASN A 10 -4.20 11.81 -8.70
N PHE A 11 -4.96 12.79 -8.23
CA PHE A 11 -5.64 13.73 -9.13
C PHE A 11 -4.70 14.78 -9.71
N SER A 12 -3.75 15.29 -8.93
CA SER A 12 -2.81 16.29 -9.45
C SER A 12 -1.89 15.72 -10.52
N SER A 13 -1.47 14.46 -10.39
CA SER A 13 -0.57 13.83 -11.36
C SER A 13 -1.28 13.30 -12.61
N MET A 14 -2.55 12.90 -12.52
CA MET A 14 -3.24 12.20 -13.62
C MET A 14 -4.37 13.00 -14.27
N GLU A 15 -5.17 13.71 -13.49
CA GLU A 15 -6.42 14.31 -13.97
C GLU A 15 -6.38 15.83 -14.00
N ALA A 16 -5.80 16.48 -13.00
CA ALA A 16 -5.79 17.93 -12.92
C ALA A 16 -4.95 18.56 -14.05
N GLU A 17 -3.77 18.01 -14.34
CA GLU A 17 -2.94 18.44 -15.46
C GLU A 17 -3.61 18.19 -16.80
N THR A 18 -4.23 17.03 -16.98
CA THR A 18 -4.88 16.63 -18.24
C THR A 18 -6.16 17.41 -18.49
N ALA A 19 -6.94 17.66 -17.45
CA ALA A 19 -8.23 18.34 -17.56
C ALA A 19 -8.10 19.88 -17.51
N GLY A 20 -6.98 20.41 -17.04
CA GLY A 20 -6.81 21.85 -16.79
C GLY A 20 -7.76 22.40 -15.74
N SER A 21 -8.27 21.54 -14.86
CA SER A 21 -9.23 21.87 -13.80
C SER A 21 -8.52 22.08 -12.46
N ALA A 22 -9.11 22.87 -11.56
CA ALA A 22 -8.62 22.95 -10.20
C ALA A 22 -8.86 21.62 -9.47
N LEU A 23 -7.98 21.24 -8.54
CA LEU A 23 -8.11 20.02 -7.77
C LEU A 23 -9.47 19.91 -7.05
N SER A 24 -9.97 21.03 -6.52
CA SER A 24 -11.29 21.13 -5.87
C SER A 24 -12.47 20.79 -6.79
N ASP A 25 -12.28 20.88 -8.09
CA ASP A 25 -13.34 20.59 -9.07
C ASP A 25 -13.39 19.09 -9.42
N LEU A 26 -12.30 18.36 -9.12
CA LEU A 26 -12.13 16.96 -9.49
C LEU A 26 -12.39 15.99 -8.34
N ILE A 27 -12.26 16.44 -7.10
CA ILE A 27 -12.51 15.60 -5.92
C ILE A 27 -13.79 16.03 -5.19
N PRO A 28 -14.54 15.09 -4.58
CA PRO A 28 -15.72 15.42 -3.81
C PRO A 28 -15.45 16.47 -2.73
N GLU A 29 -16.38 17.38 -2.51
CA GLU A 29 -16.23 18.49 -1.56
C GLU A 29 -15.95 18.00 -0.13
N ASP A 30 -16.57 16.91 0.30
CA ASP A 30 -16.34 16.31 1.61
C ASP A 30 -14.91 15.77 1.78
N VAL A 31 -14.34 15.15 0.73
CA VAL A 31 -12.95 14.69 0.73
C VAL A 31 -11.98 15.86 0.70
N TYR A 32 -12.24 16.86 -0.14
CA TYR A 32 -11.44 18.08 -0.20
C TYR A 32 -11.43 18.82 1.14
N ASN A 33 -12.62 19.01 1.74
CA ASN A 33 -12.74 19.64 3.04
C ASN A 33 -12.05 18.85 4.15
N TYR A 34 -12.07 17.52 4.10
CA TYR A 34 -11.34 16.70 5.05
C TYR A 34 -9.82 16.98 5.01
N SER A 35 -9.24 17.06 3.82
CA SER A 35 -7.81 17.32 3.66
C SER A 35 -7.41 18.76 4.00
N THR A 36 -8.28 19.73 3.77
CA THR A 36 -7.96 21.17 3.92
C THR A 36 -8.35 21.74 5.29
N VAL A 37 -9.48 21.35 5.84
CA VAL A 37 -10.04 21.95 7.08
C VAL A 37 -10.26 20.93 8.22
N GLY A 38 -9.96 19.63 7.97
CA GLY A 38 -10.22 18.55 8.90
C GLY A 38 -11.65 18.01 8.81
N VAL A 39 -11.93 16.99 9.64
CA VAL A 39 -13.20 16.27 9.62
C VAL A 39 -14.31 17.09 10.25
N LYS A 40 -15.42 17.22 9.54
CA LYS A 40 -16.69 17.71 10.05
C LYS A 40 -17.73 16.59 9.94
N THR A 41 -17.60 15.55 10.75
CA THR A 41 -18.59 14.46 10.79
C THR A 41 -19.38 14.53 12.07
N GLY A 42 -20.70 14.53 11.95
CA GLY A 42 -21.60 14.52 13.08
C GLY A 42 -21.67 15.84 13.88
N ASP A 43 -22.29 15.76 15.04
CA ASP A 43 -22.44 16.90 15.96
C ASP A 43 -21.14 17.16 16.74
N SER A 44 -21.03 18.37 17.31
CA SER A 44 -19.92 18.69 18.22
C SER A 44 -20.01 17.83 19.48
N ALA A 45 -18.93 17.16 19.84
CA ALA A 45 -18.81 16.50 21.13
C ALA A 45 -18.21 17.47 22.17
N ASP A 46 -18.68 17.37 23.39
CA ASP A 46 -18.11 18.15 24.52
C ASP A 46 -16.71 17.66 24.88
N HIS A 47 -16.45 16.37 24.69
CA HIS A 47 -15.16 15.72 24.90
C HIS A 47 -14.87 14.68 23.85
N ILE A 48 -13.57 14.46 23.57
CA ILE A 48 -13.10 13.29 22.84
C ILE A 48 -12.91 12.15 23.85
N GLU A 49 -13.87 11.27 24.00
CA GLU A 49 -13.83 10.16 24.95
C GLU A 49 -12.69 9.17 24.65
N GLY A 50 -12.35 9.02 23.40
CA GLY A 50 -11.31 8.08 22.94
C GLY A 50 -9.88 8.50 23.24
N ILE A 51 -9.61 9.77 23.63
CA ILE A 51 -8.28 10.29 23.94
C ILE A 51 -8.31 10.95 25.30
N GLN A 52 -7.71 10.30 26.30
CA GLN A 52 -7.75 10.73 27.68
C GLN A 52 -6.35 11.07 28.20
N LYS A 53 -6.13 12.31 28.63
CA LYS A 53 -4.95 12.70 29.37
C LYS A 53 -5.04 12.14 30.79
N THR A 54 -4.11 11.27 31.18
CA THR A 54 -4.09 10.63 32.50
C THR A 54 -3.00 11.17 33.42
N GLY A 55 -2.09 11.99 32.89
CA GLY A 55 -1.01 12.64 33.60
C GLY A 55 -0.15 13.47 32.67
N ASP A 56 0.91 14.10 33.19
CA ASP A 56 1.77 14.97 32.41
C ASP A 56 2.53 14.23 31.29
N TYR A 57 2.79 12.94 31.49
CA TYR A 57 3.52 12.07 30.56
C TYR A 57 2.74 10.81 30.21
N SER A 58 1.44 10.80 30.42
CA SER A 58 0.61 9.63 30.18
C SER A 58 -0.74 9.97 29.55
N MET A 59 -1.16 9.14 28.63
CA MET A 59 -2.47 9.21 28.01
C MET A 59 -3.06 7.81 27.88
N ARG A 60 -4.37 7.73 27.76
CA ARG A 60 -5.10 6.50 27.47
C ARG A 60 -5.86 6.68 26.16
N VAL A 61 -5.74 5.71 25.29
CA VAL A 61 -6.60 5.60 24.11
C VAL A 61 -7.68 4.57 24.39
N VAL A 62 -8.93 4.93 24.16
CA VAL A 62 -10.11 4.08 24.35
C VAL A 62 -10.79 3.95 23.00
N THR A 63 -11.10 2.72 22.61
CA THR A 63 -11.73 2.41 21.33
C THR A 63 -13.07 1.75 21.56
N THR A 64 -13.97 1.86 20.57
CA THR A 64 -15.33 1.29 20.65
C THR A 64 -15.33 -0.22 20.53
N GLU A 65 -14.29 -0.79 19.92
CA GLU A 65 -14.15 -2.24 19.72
C GLU A 65 -12.67 -2.66 19.78
N VAL A 66 -12.44 -3.93 20.00
CA VAL A 66 -11.09 -4.52 19.92
C VAL A 66 -10.82 -4.92 18.47
N SER A 67 -9.74 -4.37 17.89
CA SER A 67 -9.26 -4.74 16.57
C SER A 67 -7.87 -5.33 16.67
N ALA A 68 -7.62 -6.46 15.99
CA ALA A 68 -6.33 -7.13 16.01
C ALA A 68 -5.19 -6.25 15.45
N ASN A 69 -5.49 -5.36 14.53
CA ASN A 69 -4.51 -4.45 13.90
C ASN A 69 -4.43 -3.05 14.57
N MET A 70 -5.07 -2.87 15.71
CA MET A 70 -5.14 -1.56 16.38
C MET A 70 -3.76 -0.98 16.70
N ILE A 71 -2.80 -1.82 17.05
CA ILE A 71 -1.44 -1.37 17.38
C ILE A 71 -0.81 -0.55 16.23
N TYR A 72 -1.12 -0.89 14.98
CA TYR A 72 -0.64 -0.14 13.82
C TYR A 72 -1.32 1.22 13.65
N GLN A 73 -2.57 1.35 14.11
CA GLN A 73 -3.31 2.61 14.08
C GLN A 73 -2.81 3.61 15.14
N LEU A 74 -2.09 3.14 16.17
CA LEU A 74 -1.47 3.97 17.19
C LEU A 74 -0.08 4.48 16.78
N SER A 75 0.39 4.15 15.58
CA SER A 75 1.64 4.65 15.01
C SER A 75 1.46 6.07 14.46
N PHE A 76 1.51 7.07 15.34
CA PHE A 76 1.46 8.48 14.97
C PHE A 76 2.66 9.24 15.53
N ALA A 77 3.09 10.26 14.80
CA ALA A 77 4.22 11.09 15.21
C ALA A 77 3.87 11.94 16.42
N ILE A 78 4.82 12.07 17.35
CA ILE A 78 4.73 13.01 18.48
C ILE A 78 5.13 14.39 17.96
N ALA A 79 4.17 15.32 17.94
CA ALA A 79 4.34 16.66 17.42
C ALA A 79 4.20 17.71 18.54
N PRO A 80 5.17 18.60 18.74
CA PRO A 80 5.09 19.61 19.82
C PRO A 80 4.00 20.64 19.53
N LEU A 81 3.10 20.82 20.49
CA LEU A 81 1.99 21.78 20.40
C LEU A 81 2.49 23.21 20.16
N SER A 82 3.57 23.61 20.81
CA SER A 82 4.14 24.95 20.67
C SER A 82 4.62 25.30 19.27
N TYR A 83 4.86 24.28 18.44
CA TYR A 83 5.27 24.46 17.04
C TYR A 83 4.11 24.28 16.05
N TYR A 84 3.36 23.19 16.21
CA TYR A 84 2.29 22.84 15.26
C TYR A 84 0.93 23.48 15.60
N GLY A 85 0.74 23.96 16.82
CA GLY A 85 -0.48 24.59 17.30
C GLY A 85 -0.22 25.92 18.00
N ASP A 86 -1.22 26.37 18.75
CA ASP A 86 -1.14 27.53 19.63
C ASP A 86 -1.45 27.09 21.07
N ALA A 87 -0.45 27.19 21.95
CA ALA A 87 -0.58 26.81 23.34
C ALA A 87 -1.65 27.64 24.10
N SER A 88 -1.94 28.86 23.64
CA SER A 88 -2.98 29.70 24.25
C SER A 88 -4.40 29.22 23.93
N LEU A 89 -4.54 28.39 22.87
CA LEU A 89 -5.80 27.73 22.47
C LEU A 89 -5.91 26.30 23.03
N TYR A 90 -4.96 25.87 23.87
CA TYR A 90 -5.01 24.55 24.47
C TYR A 90 -5.73 24.60 25.82
N ASP A 91 -6.84 23.89 25.91
CA ASP A 91 -7.59 23.66 27.15
C ASP A 91 -8.27 22.29 27.02
N TYR A 92 -7.59 21.27 27.55
CA TYR A 92 -8.05 19.89 27.44
C TYR A 92 -9.45 19.69 28.05
N ASP A 93 -9.71 20.32 29.22
CA ASP A 93 -10.97 20.15 29.95
C ASP A 93 -12.17 20.75 29.20
N ASN A 94 -11.93 21.72 28.33
CA ASN A 94 -12.92 22.34 27.45
C ASN A 94 -12.81 21.91 25.99
N ASN A 95 -12.21 20.74 25.73
CA ASN A 95 -12.10 20.14 24.38
C ASN A 95 -11.39 21.04 23.37
N LYS A 96 -10.34 21.74 23.79
CA LYS A 96 -9.52 22.61 22.95
C LYS A 96 -8.12 22.03 22.82
N PHE A 97 -7.65 21.82 21.60
CA PHE A 97 -6.41 21.09 21.31
C PHE A 97 -5.33 21.96 20.64
N GLY A 98 -5.36 23.26 20.86
CA GLY A 98 -4.36 24.20 20.31
C GLY A 98 -4.68 24.67 18.90
N PHE A 99 -5.93 24.56 18.47
CA PHE A 99 -6.44 25.05 17.18
C PHE A 99 -7.84 25.61 17.35
N GLU A 100 -8.19 26.57 16.51
CA GLU A 100 -9.61 26.91 16.32
C GLU A 100 -10.30 25.76 15.59
N LYS A 101 -11.56 25.50 15.93
CA LYS A 101 -12.33 24.41 15.32
C LYS A 101 -12.47 24.61 13.81
N GLY A 102 -11.98 23.65 13.02
CA GLY A 102 -12.02 23.70 11.56
C GLY A 102 -10.95 24.58 10.93
N ASP A 103 -9.92 25.00 11.67
CA ASP A 103 -8.77 25.73 11.16
C ASP A 103 -7.47 24.97 11.42
N LEU A 104 -6.87 24.41 10.37
CA LEU A 104 -5.58 23.73 10.38
C LEU A 104 -4.47 24.56 9.69
N SER A 105 -4.72 25.83 9.42
CA SER A 105 -3.78 26.70 8.68
C SER A 105 -2.41 26.77 9.35
N LYS A 106 -2.36 26.80 10.69
CA LYS A 106 -1.11 26.80 11.45
C LYS A 106 -0.29 25.52 11.21
N VAL A 107 -0.89 24.36 11.32
CA VAL A 107 -0.21 23.07 11.04
C VAL A 107 0.31 23.05 9.62
N ARG A 108 -0.53 23.44 8.64
CA ARG A 108 -0.17 23.43 7.24
C ARG A 108 0.97 24.37 6.90
N SER A 109 1.05 25.51 7.58
CA SER A 109 2.11 26.49 7.34
C SER A 109 3.51 26.00 7.75
N VAL A 110 3.61 24.97 8.57
CA VAL A 110 4.89 24.46 9.10
C VAL A 110 5.21 23.01 8.67
N THR A 111 4.39 22.39 7.81
CA THR A 111 4.62 21.01 7.35
C THR A 111 5.87 20.86 6.48
N THR A 112 6.30 21.94 5.82
CA THR A 112 7.52 21.98 5.00
C THR A 112 8.81 22.14 5.81
N ALA A 113 8.70 22.37 7.13
CA ALA A 113 9.84 22.47 8.04
C ALA A 113 9.51 21.70 9.33
N PRO A 114 9.45 20.36 9.28
CA PRO A 114 8.96 19.55 10.38
C PRO A 114 9.85 19.66 11.62
N MET A 115 9.21 19.68 12.80
CA MET A 115 9.87 19.63 14.10
C MET A 115 9.49 18.34 14.84
N GLY A 116 10.46 17.62 15.35
CA GLY A 116 10.26 16.39 16.10
C GLY A 116 11.36 16.14 17.12
N ALA A 117 11.32 14.98 17.76
CA ALA A 117 12.31 14.52 18.75
C ALA A 117 13.18 13.37 18.22
N GLY A 118 13.27 13.21 16.90
CA GLY A 118 14.02 12.16 16.24
C GLY A 118 15.54 12.33 16.30
N ALA A 119 16.24 11.36 15.71
CA ALA A 119 17.70 11.34 15.66
C ALA A 119 18.32 12.48 14.83
N TYR A 120 17.55 13.03 13.90
CA TYR A 120 17.96 14.13 13.03
C TYR A 120 16.95 15.26 13.07
N THR A 121 17.44 16.49 12.86
CA THR A 121 16.66 17.71 12.72
C THR A 121 16.64 18.15 11.26
N PHE A 122 15.48 18.61 10.79
CA PHE A 122 15.34 19.17 9.45
C PHE A 122 16.12 20.49 9.36
N LYS A 123 16.91 20.61 8.31
CA LYS A 123 17.68 21.81 8.00
C LYS A 123 17.05 22.59 6.86
N GLU A 124 16.95 21.98 5.70
CA GLU A 124 16.35 22.59 4.51
C GLU A 124 15.94 21.54 3.47
N PHE A 125 15.07 21.95 2.55
CA PHE A 125 14.81 21.25 1.30
C PHE A 125 15.25 22.15 0.15
N SER A 126 16.15 21.66 -0.69
CA SER A 126 16.66 22.41 -1.82
C SER A 126 17.06 21.48 -2.96
N ASN A 127 16.65 21.81 -4.19
CA ASN A 127 17.02 21.07 -5.41
C ASN A 127 16.70 19.56 -5.36
N GLY A 128 15.53 19.18 -4.82
CA GLY A 128 15.13 17.77 -4.69
C GLY A 128 15.84 17.02 -3.55
N ILE A 129 16.58 17.73 -2.68
CA ILE A 129 17.32 17.13 -1.58
C ILE A 129 16.77 17.65 -0.25
N VAL A 130 16.44 16.73 0.67
CA VAL A 130 16.18 17.04 2.07
C VAL A 130 17.47 16.93 2.87
N TYR A 131 17.91 18.02 3.47
CA TYR A 131 19.09 18.07 4.32
C TYR A 131 18.71 17.98 5.78
N LEU A 132 19.36 17.07 6.49
CA LEU A 132 19.16 16.83 7.91
C LEU A 132 20.50 16.90 8.64
N ASP A 133 20.49 17.49 9.85
CA ASP A 133 21.63 17.50 10.76
C ASP A 133 21.35 16.61 11.99
N SER A 134 22.38 15.98 12.56
CA SER A 134 22.22 15.15 13.76
C SER A 134 21.64 15.96 14.93
N ASN A 135 20.72 15.36 15.68
CA ASN A 135 20.14 15.95 16.88
C ASN A 135 21.00 15.63 18.11
N PRO A 136 21.73 16.60 18.67
CA PRO A 136 22.56 16.36 19.85
C PRO A 136 21.75 16.01 21.10
N ASN A 137 20.44 16.32 21.10
CA ASN A 137 19.52 16.05 22.21
C ASN A 137 18.71 14.76 22.01
N TYR A 138 19.06 13.93 21.04
CA TYR A 138 18.34 12.68 20.80
C TYR A 138 18.47 11.75 22.01
N PHE A 139 17.35 11.18 22.47
CA PHE A 139 17.28 10.45 23.74
C PHE A 139 18.11 9.15 23.78
N LEU A 140 18.48 8.57 22.62
CA LEU A 140 19.41 7.45 22.51
C LEU A 140 20.87 7.88 22.25
N GLY A 141 21.15 9.18 22.35
CA GLY A 141 22.45 9.76 22.06
C GLY A 141 22.58 10.28 20.62
N GLU A 142 23.44 11.26 20.42
CA GLU A 142 23.63 11.89 19.13
C GLU A 142 24.14 10.89 18.08
N PRO A 143 23.53 10.84 16.89
CA PRO A 143 23.98 9.98 15.78
C PRO A 143 25.45 10.19 15.41
N LYS A 144 26.12 9.10 15.02
CA LYS A 144 27.52 9.17 14.54
C LYS A 144 27.63 9.90 13.20
N ILE A 145 26.69 9.67 12.30
CA ILE A 145 26.56 10.39 11.02
C ILE A 145 25.98 11.75 11.32
N LYS A 146 26.70 12.81 10.99
CA LYS A 146 26.30 14.18 11.36
C LYS A 146 25.37 14.84 10.37
N HIS A 147 25.46 14.48 9.12
CA HIS A 147 24.65 15.02 8.03
C HIS A 147 24.01 13.85 7.27
N LEU A 148 22.71 13.94 7.02
CA LEU A 148 21.97 12.97 6.27
C LEU A 148 21.17 13.69 5.19
N ASN A 149 21.38 13.28 3.94
CA ASN A 149 20.73 13.88 2.78
C ASN A 149 19.84 12.83 2.13
N PHE A 150 18.54 13.13 1.95
CA PHE A 150 17.64 12.31 1.17
C PHE A 150 17.49 12.91 -0.22
N LEU A 151 17.93 12.18 -1.23
CA LEU A 151 17.82 12.55 -2.64
C LEU A 151 16.58 11.91 -3.25
N GLU A 152 15.81 12.68 -3.97
CA GLU A 152 14.81 12.15 -4.88
C GLU A 152 15.54 11.52 -6.08
N THR A 153 15.38 10.22 -6.28
CA THR A 153 16.10 9.44 -7.29
C THR A 153 15.11 8.53 -8.02
N GLN A 154 15.21 8.47 -9.35
CA GLN A 154 14.40 7.54 -10.14
C GLN A 154 14.81 6.10 -9.81
N GLU A 155 13.88 5.15 -9.94
CA GLU A 155 14.10 3.75 -9.57
C GLU A 155 15.32 3.15 -10.28
N ASP A 156 15.41 3.38 -11.59
CA ASP A 156 16.49 2.85 -12.45
C ASP A 156 17.88 3.42 -12.11
N ASP A 157 17.94 4.59 -11.48
CA ASP A 157 19.19 5.27 -11.11
C ASP A 157 19.72 4.88 -9.73
N LYS A 158 18.92 4.19 -8.89
CA LYS A 158 19.27 3.87 -7.51
C LYS A 158 20.50 2.98 -7.40
N VAL A 159 20.52 1.86 -8.11
CA VAL A 159 21.65 0.90 -8.07
C VAL A 159 22.91 1.49 -8.72
N VAL A 160 22.75 2.19 -9.84
CA VAL A 160 23.84 2.90 -10.53
C VAL A 160 24.44 3.98 -9.64
N GLY A 161 23.59 4.69 -8.89
CA GLY A 161 24.04 5.72 -7.96
C GLY A 161 24.91 5.16 -6.82
N VAL A 162 24.57 3.98 -6.31
CA VAL A 162 25.38 3.30 -5.29
C VAL A 162 26.70 2.79 -5.88
N GLU A 163 26.67 2.17 -7.06
CA GLU A 163 27.87 1.70 -7.75
C GLU A 163 28.87 2.84 -8.04
N SER A 164 28.38 3.96 -8.53
CA SER A 164 29.21 5.14 -8.83
C SER A 164 29.66 5.94 -7.60
N GLY A 165 29.10 5.63 -6.42
CA GLY A 165 29.37 6.37 -5.17
C GLY A 165 28.72 7.76 -5.11
N THR A 166 27.72 8.05 -5.95
CA THR A 166 26.91 9.28 -5.85
C THR A 166 25.80 9.15 -4.81
N ILE A 167 25.45 7.93 -4.45
CA ILE A 167 24.51 7.56 -3.39
C ILE A 167 25.22 6.56 -2.47
N ASP A 168 25.14 6.77 -1.15
CA ASP A 168 25.74 5.86 -0.17
C ASP A 168 24.82 4.67 0.15
N ILE A 169 23.50 4.90 0.18
CA ILE A 169 22.47 3.91 0.51
C ILE A 169 21.26 4.16 -0.37
N ALA A 170 20.72 3.13 -0.99
CA ALA A 170 19.48 3.17 -1.75
C ALA A 170 18.55 2.01 -1.36
N ASP A 171 17.26 2.17 -1.66
CA ASP A 171 16.19 1.19 -1.43
C ASP A 171 15.49 0.83 -2.76
N PRO A 172 16.18 0.22 -3.72
CA PRO A 172 15.54 -0.18 -4.97
C PRO A 172 14.47 -1.23 -4.72
N SER A 173 13.42 -1.20 -5.54
CA SER A 173 12.43 -2.27 -5.57
C SER A 173 13.12 -3.58 -5.97
N TYR A 174 13.12 -4.56 -5.09
CA TYR A 174 13.82 -5.82 -5.34
C TYR A 174 13.17 -6.58 -6.49
N SER A 175 14.00 -7.03 -7.43
CA SER A 175 13.63 -7.93 -8.51
C SER A 175 14.83 -8.79 -8.92
N THR A 176 14.59 -9.84 -9.67
CA THR A 176 15.66 -10.66 -10.27
C THR A 176 16.60 -9.82 -11.15
N GLU A 177 16.06 -8.82 -11.86
CA GLU A 177 16.86 -7.90 -12.67
C GLU A 177 17.80 -7.05 -11.81
N VAL A 178 17.28 -6.42 -10.74
CA VAL A 178 18.10 -5.67 -9.78
C VAL A 178 19.16 -6.56 -9.13
N ARG A 179 18.81 -7.79 -8.78
CA ARG A 179 19.75 -8.76 -8.24
C ARG A 179 20.89 -9.07 -9.23
N ASN A 180 20.56 -9.31 -10.49
CA ASN A 180 21.54 -9.59 -11.55
C ASN A 180 22.46 -8.38 -11.78
N GLN A 181 21.93 -7.17 -11.80
CA GLN A 181 22.69 -5.94 -11.93
C GLN A 181 23.73 -5.77 -10.79
N ILE A 182 23.30 -5.99 -9.55
CA ILE A 182 24.19 -5.94 -8.37
C ILE A 182 25.29 -7.03 -8.49
N THR A 183 24.90 -8.24 -8.90
CA THR A 183 25.85 -9.34 -9.13
C THR A 183 26.91 -8.97 -10.19
N GLU A 184 26.51 -8.32 -11.28
CA GLU A 184 27.43 -7.84 -12.32
C GLU A 184 28.41 -6.80 -11.76
N TYR A 185 27.92 -5.79 -11.02
CA TYR A 185 28.78 -4.79 -10.40
C TYR A 185 29.75 -5.37 -9.36
N ASN A 186 29.37 -6.46 -8.71
CA ASN A 186 30.25 -7.22 -7.80
C ASN A 186 31.13 -8.26 -8.52
N GLY A 187 31.38 -8.09 -9.83
CA GLY A 187 32.26 -8.96 -10.61
C GLY A 187 31.74 -10.39 -10.80
N GLY A 188 30.44 -10.60 -10.77
CA GLY A 188 29.77 -11.89 -10.89
C GLY A 188 29.59 -12.63 -9.57
N SER A 189 29.87 -11.98 -8.44
CA SER A 189 29.60 -12.56 -7.11
C SER A 189 28.13 -12.47 -6.76
N GLU A 190 27.54 -13.59 -6.35
CA GLU A 190 26.16 -13.67 -5.84
C GLU A 190 26.08 -13.42 -4.33
N GLU A 191 27.20 -13.19 -3.65
CA GLU A 191 27.26 -12.90 -2.23
C GLU A 191 26.58 -11.58 -1.91
N PHE A 192 25.86 -11.50 -0.77
CA PHE A 192 25.22 -10.26 -0.33
C PHE A 192 26.24 -9.20 0.13
N ASP A 193 27.38 -9.61 0.64
CA ASP A 193 28.51 -8.76 1.02
C ASP A 193 29.52 -8.66 -0.14
N GLY A 194 29.11 -7.99 -1.24
CA GLY A 194 30.00 -7.76 -2.37
C GLY A 194 31.02 -6.65 -2.13
N ASP A 195 32.08 -6.64 -2.94
CA ASP A 195 33.18 -5.67 -2.82
C ASP A 195 32.78 -4.25 -3.26
N VAL A 196 31.77 -4.11 -4.13
CA VAL A 196 31.26 -2.82 -4.64
C VAL A 196 29.95 -2.47 -3.96
N ILE A 197 28.98 -3.39 -3.97
CA ILE A 197 27.66 -3.17 -3.40
C ILE A 197 27.39 -4.26 -2.35
N THR A 198 27.05 -3.84 -1.14
CA THR A 198 26.49 -4.70 -0.10
C THR A 198 24.98 -4.65 -0.17
N LEU A 199 24.32 -5.80 -0.36
CA LEU A 199 22.87 -5.95 -0.38
C LEU A 199 22.37 -6.45 0.99
N ARG A 200 21.26 -5.88 1.45
CA ARG A 200 20.53 -6.39 2.62
C ARG A 200 19.06 -6.52 2.25
N LEU A 201 18.50 -7.71 2.46
CA LEU A 201 17.07 -7.97 2.31
C LEU A 201 16.40 -7.95 3.67
N TYR A 202 15.21 -7.40 3.71
CA TYR A 202 14.36 -7.38 4.89
C TYR A 202 12.97 -7.84 4.52
N ASP A 203 12.33 -8.59 5.43
CA ASP A 203 10.94 -8.99 5.26
C ASP A 203 10.05 -7.76 5.13
N PHE A 204 9.23 -7.74 4.09
CA PHE A 204 8.30 -6.66 3.83
C PHE A 204 6.87 -7.07 4.23
N LEU A 205 6.24 -6.27 5.10
CA LEU A 205 4.84 -6.47 5.53
C LEU A 205 3.83 -5.99 4.48
N GLY A 206 4.16 -6.17 3.22
CA GLY A 206 3.30 -5.81 2.09
C GLY A 206 2.97 -7.02 1.23
N TYR A 207 2.11 -6.79 0.26
CA TYR A 207 1.80 -7.76 -0.78
C TYR A 207 1.44 -7.05 -2.08
N GLY A 208 1.78 -7.68 -3.21
CA GLY A 208 1.32 -7.29 -4.53
C GLY A 208 -0.03 -7.92 -4.85
N TYR A 209 -0.82 -7.27 -5.69
CA TYR A 209 -2.11 -7.79 -6.13
C TYR A 209 -2.45 -7.31 -7.54
N VAL A 210 -3.29 -8.09 -8.21
CA VAL A 210 -3.97 -7.67 -9.43
C VAL A 210 -5.40 -7.28 -9.07
N ALA A 211 -5.75 -6.02 -9.30
CA ALA A 211 -7.09 -5.51 -9.06
C ALA A 211 -7.94 -5.54 -10.32
N MET A 212 -9.21 -5.93 -10.18
CA MET A 212 -10.19 -5.84 -11.26
C MET A 212 -11.20 -4.75 -10.95
N SER A 213 -11.34 -3.76 -11.85
CA SER A 213 -12.40 -2.76 -11.75
C SER A 213 -13.76 -3.43 -11.93
N ALA A 214 -14.58 -3.47 -10.89
CA ALA A 214 -15.91 -4.06 -10.95
C ALA A 214 -16.85 -3.31 -11.91
N ASP A 215 -16.62 -2.02 -12.13
CA ASP A 215 -17.38 -1.20 -13.06
C ASP A 215 -17.04 -1.49 -14.53
N ASN A 216 -15.83 -1.96 -14.80
CA ASN A 216 -15.36 -2.28 -16.14
C ASN A 216 -15.45 -3.79 -16.47
N VAL A 217 -15.34 -4.66 -15.43
CA VAL A 217 -15.39 -6.12 -15.58
C VAL A 217 -16.71 -6.63 -15.01
N LYS A 218 -17.76 -6.48 -15.80
CA LYS A 218 -19.15 -6.84 -15.46
C LYS A 218 -19.94 -7.33 -16.65
N VAL A 219 -21.09 -7.94 -16.36
CA VAL A 219 -22.12 -8.32 -17.30
C VAL A 219 -23.33 -7.41 -17.10
N GLY A 220 -23.86 -6.85 -18.17
CA GLY A 220 -24.94 -5.88 -18.08
C GLY A 220 -24.57 -4.61 -17.34
N SER A 221 -25.50 -4.06 -16.57
CA SER A 221 -25.30 -2.79 -15.84
C SER A 221 -24.97 -2.97 -14.34
N ASP A 222 -25.14 -4.18 -13.78
CA ASP A 222 -24.97 -4.45 -12.36
C ASP A 222 -23.66 -5.19 -12.07
N PRO A 223 -22.64 -4.52 -11.50
CA PRO A 223 -21.39 -5.16 -11.12
C PRO A 223 -21.53 -6.15 -9.94
N ALA A 224 -22.62 -6.10 -9.18
CA ALA A 224 -22.89 -6.98 -8.05
C ALA A 224 -23.68 -8.24 -8.46
N SER A 225 -24.16 -8.35 -9.69
CA SER A 225 -24.87 -9.53 -10.19
C SER A 225 -24.02 -10.79 -10.12
N GLU A 226 -24.63 -11.97 -10.00
CA GLU A 226 -23.92 -13.24 -10.01
C GLU A 226 -23.17 -13.48 -11.32
N GLN A 227 -23.72 -13.04 -12.45
CA GLN A 227 -23.04 -13.10 -13.73
C GLN A 227 -21.75 -12.26 -13.73
N SER A 228 -21.81 -11.03 -13.23
CA SER A 228 -20.63 -10.15 -13.09
C SER A 228 -19.58 -10.72 -12.14
N LYS A 229 -20.01 -11.33 -11.03
CA LYS A 229 -19.10 -12.02 -10.09
C LYS A 229 -18.44 -13.23 -10.74
N ASN A 230 -19.21 -14.05 -11.49
CA ASN A 230 -18.68 -15.22 -12.19
C ASN A 230 -17.69 -14.83 -13.28
N LEU A 231 -17.92 -13.75 -14.02
CA LEU A 231 -16.93 -13.20 -14.95
C LEU A 231 -15.60 -12.89 -14.27
N ARG A 232 -15.63 -12.18 -13.14
CA ARG A 232 -14.41 -11.86 -12.40
C ARG A 232 -13.75 -13.10 -11.77
N LYS A 233 -14.55 -14.07 -11.30
CA LYS A 233 -14.03 -15.36 -10.81
C LYS A 233 -13.34 -16.16 -11.93
N ALA A 234 -13.89 -16.18 -13.13
CA ALA A 234 -13.27 -16.83 -14.27
C ALA A 234 -11.87 -16.28 -14.55
N ILE A 235 -11.75 -14.95 -14.63
CA ILE A 235 -10.47 -14.27 -14.85
C ILE A 235 -9.52 -14.53 -13.67
N ALA A 236 -10.02 -14.42 -12.43
CA ALA A 236 -9.22 -14.62 -11.23
C ALA A 236 -8.70 -16.07 -11.11
N THR A 237 -9.48 -17.07 -11.52
CA THR A 237 -9.06 -18.49 -11.51
C THR A 237 -7.89 -18.73 -12.46
N ILE A 238 -7.90 -18.14 -13.65
CA ILE A 238 -6.77 -18.21 -14.59
C ILE A 238 -5.55 -17.48 -14.02
N LEU A 239 -5.72 -16.23 -13.54
CA LEU A 239 -4.58 -15.49 -12.96
C LEU A 239 -4.00 -16.22 -11.74
N ALA A 240 -4.86 -16.85 -10.92
CA ALA A 240 -4.43 -17.52 -9.70
C ALA A 240 -3.54 -18.73 -9.95
N VAL A 241 -3.79 -19.52 -11.00
CA VAL A 241 -2.98 -20.71 -11.29
C VAL A 241 -1.58 -20.38 -11.82
N TYR A 242 -1.39 -19.18 -12.38
CA TYR A 242 -0.10 -18.70 -12.88
C TYR A 242 0.65 -17.78 -11.90
N ARG A 243 0.17 -17.63 -10.64
CA ARG A 243 0.81 -16.73 -9.68
C ARG A 243 2.25 -17.12 -9.36
N ASP A 244 2.52 -18.41 -9.22
CA ASP A 244 3.88 -18.90 -8.94
C ASP A 244 4.84 -18.52 -10.05
N GLU A 245 4.48 -18.75 -11.32
CA GLU A 245 5.29 -18.37 -12.48
C GLU A 245 5.59 -16.85 -12.50
N GLY A 246 4.57 -16.03 -12.21
CA GLY A 246 4.74 -14.58 -12.15
C GLY A 246 5.67 -14.14 -11.02
N ILE A 247 5.53 -14.74 -9.84
CA ILE A 247 6.37 -14.46 -8.67
C ILE A 247 7.81 -14.91 -8.92
N ASP A 248 8.01 -16.14 -9.37
CA ASP A 248 9.33 -16.72 -9.61
C ASP A 248 10.11 -15.95 -10.70
N SER A 249 9.43 -15.52 -11.75
CA SER A 249 10.08 -14.75 -12.83
C SER A 249 10.53 -13.37 -12.38
N TYR A 250 9.79 -12.72 -11.47
CA TYR A 250 10.07 -11.34 -11.04
C TYR A 250 10.92 -11.27 -9.76
N TYR A 251 10.59 -12.08 -8.75
CA TYR A 251 11.21 -12.02 -7.42
C TYR A 251 12.12 -13.22 -7.11
N GLY A 252 12.09 -14.30 -7.90
CA GLY A 252 12.73 -15.56 -7.56
C GLY A 252 12.25 -16.08 -6.19
N ASP A 253 13.15 -16.57 -5.39
CA ASP A 253 12.88 -17.12 -4.04
C ASP A 253 12.54 -16.03 -2.99
N SER A 254 12.54 -14.75 -3.35
CA SER A 254 12.37 -13.64 -2.40
C SER A 254 10.91 -13.27 -2.11
N ALA A 255 9.97 -13.92 -2.78
CA ALA A 255 8.54 -13.73 -2.55
C ALA A 255 7.79 -15.06 -2.66
N SER A 256 6.56 -15.09 -2.18
CA SER A 256 5.70 -16.27 -2.26
C SER A 256 4.25 -15.88 -2.47
N VAL A 257 3.47 -16.80 -3.06
CA VAL A 257 2.03 -16.62 -3.24
C VAL A 257 1.32 -16.63 -1.89
N ILE A 258 0.43 -15.67 -1.70
CA ILE A 258 -0.47 -15.60 -0.55
C ILE A 258 -1.92 -15.89 -0.98
N ASN A 259 -2.73 -16.42 -0.06
CA ASN A 259 -4.14 -16.75 -0.30
C ASN A 259 -5.14 -15.84 0.42
N TYR A 260 -4.64 -14.91 1.22
CA TYR A 260 -5.42 -13.90 1.94
C TYR A 260 -4.79 -12.53 1.70
N PRO A 261 -5.55 -11.44 1.75
CA PRO A 261 -5.03 -10.09 1.48
C PRO A 261 -4.26 -9.51 2.68
N ILE A 262 -3.25 -10.26 3.12
CA ILE A 262 -2.34 -9.93 4.22
C ILE A 262 -1.00 -10.60 3.94
N SER A 263 0.11 -9.90 4.19
CA SER A 263 1.44 -10.50 4.05
C SER A 263 1.59 -11.73 4.93
N ASN A 264 2.13 -12.81 4.39
CA ASN A 264 2.41 -14.05 5.13
C ASN A 264 3.48 -13.88 6.23
N THR A 265 4.24 -12.77 6.22
CA THR A 265 5.17 -12.39 7.28
C THR A 265 4.46 -11.75 8.48
N SER A 266 3.20 -11.38 8.34
CA SER A 266 2.39 -10.87 9.45
C SER A 266 2.01 -11.97 10.43
N TRP A 267 2.13 -11.70 11.73
CA TRP A 267 1.67 -12.60 12.79
C TRP A 267 0.17 -12.92 12.73
N ALA A 268 -0.64 -12.03 12.10
CA ALA A 268 -2.08 -12.20 11.95
C ALA A 268 -2.48 -12.92 10.66
N ALA A 269 -1.51 -13.31 9.81
CA ALA A 269 -1.81 -13.99 8.56
C ALA A 269 -2.26 -15.43 8.81
N PRO A 270 -3.38 -15.88 8.20
CA PRO A 270 -3.77 -17.28 8.24
C PRO A 270 -2.66 -18.19 7.71
N GLN A 271 -2.42 -19.28 8.43
CA GLN A 271 -1.39 -20.26 8.10
C GLN A 271 -2.01 -21.49 7.44
N VAL A 272 -1.23 -22.18 6.61
CA VAL A 272 -1.67 -23.44 5.93
C VAL A 272 -2.12 -24.51 6.93
N THR A 273 -1.61 -24.46 8.16
CA THR A 273 -1.95 -25.39 9.25
C THR A 273 -3.19 -25.00 10.04
N ASP A 274 -3.78 -23.83 9.77
CA ASP A 274 -4.94 -23.36 10.51
C ASP A 274 -6.22 -24.06 10.04
N ASP A 275 -7.10 -24.37 10.99
CA ASP A 275 -8.41 -24.96 10.68
C ASP A 275 -9.21 -24.01 9.77
N GLY A 276 -9.68 -24.53 8.65
CA GLY A 276 -10.46 -23.76 7.68
C GLY A 276 -9.62 -22.89 6.72
N TYR A 277 -8.30 -23.06 6.70
CA TYR A 277 -7.47 -22.42 5.67
C TYR A 277 -7.92 -22.81 4.26
N GLN A 278 -8.04 -21.83 3.39
CA GLN A 278 -8.48 -22.04 2.01
C GLN A 278 -7.47 -21.46 1.02
N ILE A 279 -7.18 -22.24 -0.02
CA ILE A 279 -6.44 -21.73 -1.18
C ILE A 279 -7.39 -20.88 -2.01
N ALA A 280 -7.01 -19.66 -2.33
CA ALA A 280 -7.82 -18.75 -3.11
C ALA A 280 -8.04 -19.28 -4.53
N TYR A 281 -9.26 -19.15 -5.03
CA TYR A 281 -9.68 -19.57 -6.38
C TYR A 281 -9.41 -21.05 -6.69
N SER A 282 -9.59 -21.92 -5.70
CA SER A 282 -9.36 -23.38 -5.81
C SER A 282 -10.63 -24.20 -5.99
N THR A 283 -11.79 -23.55 -6.19
CA THR A 283 -13.07 -24.23 -6.42
C THR A 283 -13.69 -23.80 -7.75
N ASP A 284 -14.38 -24.74 -8.42
CA ASP A 284 -15.16 -24.49 -9.62
C ASP A 284 -16.49 -23.75 -9.33
N VAL A 285 -17.30 -23.54 -10.36
CA VAL A 285 -18.59 -22.84 -10.25
C VAL A 285 -19.61 -23.57 -9.36
N ASP A 286 -19.50 -24.88 -9.20
CA ASP A 286 -20.34 -25.72 -8.36
C ASP A 286 -19.79 -25.87 -6.93
N GLY A 287 -18.60 -25.28 -6.65
CA GLY A 287 -17.94 -25.36 -5.35
C GLY A 287 -17.06 -26.59 -5.16
N ASN A 288 -16.82 -27.39 -6.19
CA ASN A 288 -15.92 -28.54 -6.09
C ASN A 288 -14.46 -28.10 -6.18
N PRO A 289 -13.52 -28.81 -5.52
CA PRO A 289 -12.10 -28.54 -5.67
C PRO A 289 -11.63 -28.67 -7.13
N ILE A 290 -10.90 -27.68 -7.63
CA ILE A 290 -10.26 -27.70 -8.96
C ILE A 290 -9.02 -28.58 -8.92
N TYR A 291 -8.28 -28.54 -7.84
CA TYR A 291 -7.00 -29.22 -7.70
C TYR A 291 -7.11 -30.42 -6.78
N THR A 292 -6.39 -31.49 -7.12
CA THR A 292 -6.26 -32.71 -6.30
C THR A 292 -4.78 -33.00 -6.04
N ASP A 293 -4.52 -33.78 -5.02
CA ASP A 293 -3.16 -34.19 -4.68
C ASP A 293 -2.48 -34.92 -5.84
N GLY A 294 -1.23 -34.58 -6.09
CA GLY A 294 -0.40 -35.24 -7.13
C GLY A 294 -0.56 -34.71 -8.55
N MET A 295 -1.40 -33.70 -8.79
CA MET A 295 -1.46 -33.03 -10.11
C MET A 295 -0.12 -32.38 -10.47
N SER A 296 0.33 -32.59 -11.71
CA SER A 296 1.43 -31.83 -12.29
C SER A 296 1.02 -30.37 -12.54
N THR A 297 1.99 -29.51 -12.82
CA THR A 297 1.74 -28.09 -13.14
C THR A 297 0.84 -27.95 -14.36
N GLU A 298 1.08 -28.73 -15.42
CA GLU A 298 0.26 -28.73 -16.63
C GLU A 298 -1.18 -29.18 -16.35
N GLU A 299 -1.36 -30.22 -15.55
CA GLU A 299 -2.69 -30.67 -15.15
C GLU A 299 -3.44 -29.61 -14.34
N LYS A 300 -2.75 -28.87 -13.47
CA LYS A 300 -3.36 -27.74 -12.76
C LYS A 300 -3.78 -26.61 -13.69
N TYR A 301 -2.97 -26.29 -14.70
CA TYR A 301 -3.32 -25.26 -15.70
C TYR A 301 -4.54 -25.68 -16.51
N GLU A 302 -4.60 -26.93 -16.96
CA GLU A 302 -5.76 -27.46 -17.67
C GLU A 302 -7.03 -27.47 -16.80
N ALA A 303 -6.93 -27.92 -15.55
CA ALA A 303 -8.04 -27.92 -14.62
C ALA A 303 -8.56 -26.50 -14.31
N ALA A 304 -7.67 -25.53 -14.10
CA ALA A 304 -8.03 -24.13 -13.91
C ALA A 304 -8.70 -23.54 -15.16
N ALA A 305 -8.20 -23.87 -16.35
CA ALA A 305 -8.82 -23.41 -17.60
C ALA A 305 -10.24 -23.97 -17.76
N GLN A 306 -10.47 -25.25 -17.45
CA GLN A 306 -11.80 -25.84 -17.49
C GLN A 306 -12.74 -25.20 -16.45
N ALA A 307 -12.29 -25.00 -15.23
CA ALA A 307 -13.07 -24.32 -14.19
C ALA A 307 -13.43 -22.87 -14.60
N ALA A 308 -12.48 -22.15 -15.17
CA ALA A 308 -12.72 -20.80 -15.69
C ALA A 308 -13.76 -20.78 -16.80
N LEU A 309 -13.75 -21.75 -17.72
CA LEU A 309 -14.80 -21.88 -18.76
C LEU A 309 -16.18 -22.07 -18.12
N GLY A 310 -16.31 -22.89 -17.07
CA GLY A 310 -17.56 -23.04 -16.33
C GLY A 310 -18.04 -21.71 -15.70
N PHE A 311 -17.15 -20.93 -15.13
CA PHE A 311 -17.49 -19.58 -14.63
C PHE A 311 -17.88 -18.62 -15.77
N PHE A 312 -17.21 -18.68 -16.94
CA PHE A 312 -17.61 -17.88 -18.10
C PHE A 312 -19.00 -18.27 -18.61
N GLU A 313 -19.32 -19.57 -18.70
CA GLU A 313 -20.65 -20.02 -19.05
C GLU A 313 -21.71 -19.52 -18.06
N ALA A 314 -21.44 -19.61 -16.76
CA ALA A 314 -22.32 -19.07 -15.72
C ALA A 314 -22.44 -17.54 -15.76
N ALA A 315 -21.45 -16.85 -16.31
CA ALA A 315 -21.50 -15.41 -16.60
C ALA A 315 -22.30 -15.08 -17.88
N GLY A 316 -22.69 -16.08 -18.68
CA GLY A 316 -23.48 -15.92 -19.90
C GLY A 316 -22.65 -15.86 -21.20
N TYR A 317 -21.36 -16.21 -21.14
CA TYR A 317 -20.54 -16.35 -22.35
C TYR A 317 -20.89 -17.61 -23.10
N THR A 318 -20.72 -17.58 -24.43
CA THR A 318 -20.81 -18.78 -25.27
C THR A 318 -19.42 -19.42 -25.33
N VAL A 319 -19.38 -20.72 -25.01
CA VAL A 319 -18.16 -21.54 -25.09
C VAL A 319 -18.34 -22.61 -26.17
N GLU A 320 -17.46 -22.65 -27.15
CA GLU A 320 -17.46 -23.67 -28.21
C GLU A 320 -16.05 -24.22 -28.37
N ASN A 321 -15.92 -25.55 -28.28
CA ASN A 321 -14.63 -26.24 -28.43
C ASN A 321 -13.53 -25.68 -27.46
N GLY A 322 -13.91 -25.37 -26.21
CA GLY A 322 -12.99 -24.85 -25.20
C GLY A 322 -12.55 -23.40 -25.41
N LYS A 323 -13.29 -22.62 -26.21
CA LYS A 323 -13.00 -21.22 -26.49
C LYS A 323 -14.23 -20.34 -26.29
N LEU A 324 -14.02 -19.11 -25.82
CA LEU A 324 -15.05 -18.09 -25.76
C LEU A 324 -15.33 -17.57 -27.19
N THR A 325 -16.56 -17.71 -27.65
CA THR A 325 -16.97 -17.28 -29.01
C THR A 325 -17.88 -16.08 -28.99
N ALA A 326 -18.62 -15.84 -27.90
CA ALA A 326 -19.43 -14.64 -27.72
C ALA A 326 -19.47 -14.20 -26.27
N ALA A 327 -19.52 -12.90 -26.06
CA ALA A 327 -19.73 -12.30 -24.78
C ALA A 327 -21.20 -11.89 -24.59
N PRO A 328 -21.76 -11.94 -23.36
CA PRO A 328 -23.08 -11.41 -23.08
C PRO A 328 -23.09 -9.87 -23.13
N ASP A 329 -24.29 -9.29 -23.20
CA ASP A 329 -24.45 -7.83 -23.22
C ASP A 329 -23.73 -7.14 -22.07
N GLY A 330 -23.00 -6.07 -22.39
CA GLY A 330 -22.22 -5.29 -21.42
C GLY A 330 -20.87 -5.90 -21.00
N ALA A 331 -20.54 -7.10 -21.50
CA ALA A 331 -19.23 -7.73 -21.30
C ALA A 331 -18.39 -7.73 -22.58
N LYS A 332 -17.12 -8.11 -22.49
CA LYS A 332 -16.15 -8.12 -23.59
C LYS A 332 -15.48 -9.50 -23.70
N LEU A 333 -15.00 -9.84 -24.91
CA LEU A 333 -14.16 -11.04 -25.11
C LEU A 333 -12.70 -10.84 -24.70
N GLY A 334 -12.27 -9.61 -24.47
CA GLY A 334 -10.92 -9.28 -24.04
C GLY A 334 -10.94 -8.10 -23.07
N TYR A 335 -10.11 -8.18 -22.06
CA TYR A 335 -9.85 -7.13 -21.09
C TYR A 335 -8.37 -6.79 -21.09
N GLN A 336 -8.04 -5.53 -20.86
CA GLN A 336 -6.67 -5.09 -20.75
C GLN A 336 -6.26 -5.11 -19.27
N VAL A 337 -5.08 -5.66 -19.00
CA VAL A 337 -4.43 -5.71 -17.68
C VAL A 337 -3.33 -4.67 -17.65
#